data_27fa7395e209d1269a09f763bf1e3d46
#
_entry.id   27fa7395e209d1269a09f763bf1e3d46
#
_cell.length_a   1.000
_cell.length_b   1.000
_cell.length_c   1.000
_cell.angle_alpha   90.00
_cell.angle_beta   90.00
_cell.angle_gamma   90.00
#
_symmetry.space_group_name_H-M   'P 1'
#
loop_
_entity.id
_entity.type
_entity.pdbx_description
1 polymer ?
#
loop_
_entity_poly.entity_id
_entity_poly.type
_entity_poly.pdbx_seq_one_letter_code
_entity_poly.pdbx_strand_id
1 'polypeptide(L)'
;MSLSIKQIRENCVKARHLMQRSRQQHFAVGAFNIDNQETLIAIARAAQAKNAPVLIEVSDGEVKALGLENIRDMVDNYRDEYGIEMYLNLDHSPSVEDCKRAIDEGYEFIHIDISQANHEASEEEIIAKTREVVEYAKFTGALVESEPHYFGGSSNLHEEQINYDEIKKTFSTPEGAKAFVEATGIDT
;
A
#
# COMPACT_ATOMS: atom_id res chain seq x y z
N MET A 1 -13.35 -15.61 6.98
CA MET A 1 -13.64 -15.33 8.42
C MET A 1 -12.97 -14.02 8.76
N SER A 2 -13.71 -13.00 9.26
CA SER A 2 -13.09 -11.74 9.63
C SER A 2 -12.07 -11.94 10.77
N LEU A 3 -10.90 -11.31 10.63
CA LEU A 3 -9.86 -11.35 11.65
C LEU A 3 -10.33 -10.65 12.94
N SER A 4 -9.93 -11.16 14.09
CA SER A 4 -10.10 -10.41 15.33
C SER A 4 -9.11 -9.24 15.37
N ILE A 5 -9.46 -8.16 16.06
CA ILE A 5 -8.56 -7.00 16.23
C ILE A 5 -7.18 -7.39 16.81
N LYS A 6 -7.12 -8.44 17.62
CA LYS A 6 -5.85 -8.96 18.13
C LYS A 6 -5.00 -9.53 17.01
N GLN A 7 -5.57 -10.33 16.11
CA GLN A 7 -4.86 -10.90 14.94
C GLN A 7 -4.41 -9.81 13.98
N ILE A 8 -5.27 -8.81 13.70
CA ILE A 8 -4.92 -7.66 12.88
C ILE A 8 -3.67 -6.97 13.44
N ARG A 9 -3.67 -6.64 14.74
CA ARG A 9 -2.52 -5.99 15.40
C ARG A 9 -1.26 -6.84 15.35
N GLU A 10 -1.37 -8.15 15.56
CA GLU A 10 -0.24 -9.07 15.48
C GLU A 10 0.35 -9.12 14.06
N ASN A 11 -0.50 -9.11 13.02
CA ASN A 11 -0.06 -9.07 11.63
C ASN A 11 0.62 -7.73 11.30
N CYS A 12 0.06 -6.60 11.70
CA CYS A 12 0.69 -5.28 11.51
C CYS A 12 2.06 -5.18 12.20
N VAL A 13 2.21 -5.75 13.40
CA VAL A 13 3.51 -5.82 14.09
C VAL A 13 4.51 -6.65 13.29
N LYS A 14 4.12 -7.79 12.74
CA LYS A 14 4.99 -8.62 11.89
C LYS A 14 5.39 -7.88 10.61
N ALA A 15 4.43 -7.21 9.94
CA ALA A 15 4.68 -6.40 8.75
C ALA A 15 5.71 -5.29 9.04
N ARG A 16 5.54 -4.57 10.14
CA ARG A 16 6.49 -3.53 10.59
C ARG A 16 7.89 -4.11 10.88
N HIS A 17 7.97 -5.29 11.50
CA HIS A 17 9.23 -5.97 11.71
C HIS A 17 9.91 -6.39 10.39
N LEU A 18 9.12 -6.82 9.38
CA LEU A 18 9.67 -7.08 8.04
C LEU A 18 10.34 -5.84 7.46
N MET A 19 9.67 -4.67 7.50
CA MET A 19 10.24 -3.42 6.99
C MET A 19 11.49 -2.98 7.76
N GLN A 20 11.51 -3.11 9.08
CA GLN A 20 12.70 -2.86 9.88
C GLN A 20 13.85 -3.81 9.53
N ARG A 21 13.57 -5.10 9.37
CA ARG A 21 14.54 -6.12 8.98
C ARG A 21 15.09 -5.87 7.58
N SER A 22 14.25 -5.50 6.61
CA SER A 22 14.67 -5.19 5.24
C SER A 22 15.66 -4.02 5.23
N ARG A 23 15.37 -2.96 5.99
CA ARG A 23 16.25 -1.81 6.13
C ARG A 23 17.58 -2.15 6.81
N GLN A 24 17.55 -2.93 7.90
CA GLN A 24 18.76 -3.32 8.64
C GLN A 24 19.67 -4.28 7.85
N GLN A 25 19.09 -5.16 7.07
CA GLN A 25 19.79 -6.20 6.31
C GLN A 25 19.99 -5.83 4.83
N HIS A 26 19.55 -4.63 4.41
CA HIS A 26 19.71 -4.09 3.06
C HIS A 26 19.14 -5.00 1.95
N PHE A 27 17.94 -5.50 2.13
CA PHE A 27 17.21 -6.17 1.06
C PHE A 27 15.89 -5.44 0.74
N ALA A 28 15.43 -5.54 -0.50
CA ALA A 28 14.13 -5.05 -0.92
C ALA A 28 13.06 -6.13 -0.74
N VAL A 29 11.84 -5.71 -0.37
CA VAL A 29 10.65 -6.56 -0.39
C VAL A 29 9.93 -6.30 -1.70
N GLY A 30 9.61 -7.36 -2.46
CA GLY A 30 8.83 -7.24 -3.69
C GLY A 30 7.36 -6.97 -3.37
N ALA A 31 6.75 -6.05 -4.11
CA ALA A 31 5.34 -5.70 -4.03
C ALA A 31 4.71 -5.96 -5.40
N PHE A 32 3.59 -6.68 -5.45
CA PHE A 32 2.99 -7.15 -6.69
C PHE A 32 1.48 -7.04 -6.67
N ASN A 33 0.92 -6.35 -7.66
CA ASN A 33 -0.53 -6.29 -7.86
C ASN A 33 -1.08 -7.64 -8.32
N ILE A 34 -2.30 -7.93 -7.90
CA ILE A 34 -3.05 -9.12 -8.30
C ILE A 34 -4.38 -8.72 -8.94
N ASP A 35 -4.70 -9.28 -10.09
CA ASP A 35 -6.00 -9.11 -10.76
C ASP A 35 -6.95 -10.27 -10.47
N ASN A 36 -6.41 -11.42 -10.08
CA ASN A 36 -7.15 -12.67 -9.92
C ASN A 36 -6.38 -13.66 -9.04
N GLN A 37 -7.04 -14.77 -8.73
CA GLN A 37 -6.49 -15.84 -7.90
C GLN A 37 -5.24 -16.49 -8.52
N GLU A 38 -5.19 -16.65 -9.84
CA GLU A 38 -4.08 -17.29 -10.54
C GLU A 38 -2.79 -16.48 -10.38
N THR A 39 -2.88 -15.15 -10.47
CA THR A 39 -1.75 -14.25 -10.23
C THR A 39 -1.26 -14.36 -8.78
N LEU A 40 -2.18 -14.36 -7.81
CA LEU A 40 -1.84 -14.54 -6.39
C LEU A 40 -1.11 -15.86 -6.15
N ILE A 41 -1.60 -16.97 -6.70
CA ILE A 41 -0.96 -18.28 -6.58
C ILE A 41 0.45 -18.26 -7.21
N ALA A 42 0.62 -17.64 -8.36
CA ALA A 42 1.93 -17.55 -9.03
C ALA A 42 2.94 -16.79 -8.18
N ILE A 43 2.53 -15.66 -7.59
CA ILE A 43 3.36 -14.85 -6.68
C ILE A 43 3.71 -15.66 -5.41
N ALA A 44 2.71 -16.29 -4.78
CA ALA A 44 2.93 -17.10 -3.58
C ALA A 44 3.93 -18.24 -3.81
N ARG A 45 3.81 -18.96 -4.94
CA ARG A 45 4.77 -20.02 -5.33
C ARG A 45 6.18 -19.48 -5.59
N ALA A 46 6.28 -18.31 -6.23
CA ALA A 46 7.58 -17.67 -6.46
C ALA A 46 8.23 -17.26 -5.14
N ALA A 47 7.47 -16.64 -4.24
CA ALA A 47 7.91 -16.25 -2.90
C ALA A 47 8.37 -17.47 -2.08
N GLN A 48 7.59 -18.55 -2.08
CA GLN A 48 7.97 -19.81 -1.42
C GLN A 48 9.27 -20.38 -2.00
N ALA A 49 9.38 -20.47 -3.33
CA ALA A 49 10.56 -21.02 -4.00
C ALA A 49 11.84 -20.20 -3.72
N LYS A 50 11.69 -18.90 -3.44
CA LYS A 50 12.79 -18.00 -3.10
C LYS A 50 12.99 -17.83 -1.60
N ASN A 51 12.11 -18.38 -0.78
CA ASN A 51 12.05 -18.12 0.67
C ASN A 51 12.09 -16.61 0.96
N ALA A 52 11.29 -15.85 0.23
CA ALA A 52 11.29 -14.41 0.28
C ALA A 52 9.93 -13.88 0.77
N PRO A 53 9.91 -12.84 1.61
CA PRO A 53 8.68 -12.15 1.95
C PRO A 53 8.16 -11.37 0.74
N VAL A 54 6.84 -11.10 0.72
CA VAL A 54 6.17 -10.42 -0.39
C VAL A 54 5.02 -9.54 0.09
N LEU A 55 4.80 -8.41 -0.56
CA LEU A 55 3.58 -7.63 -0.46
C LEU A 55 2.67 -7.98 -1.65
N ILE A 56 1.41 -8.19 -1.36
CA ILE A 56 0.33 -8.32 -2.35
C ILE A 56 -0.39 -6.99 -2.41
N GLU A 57 -0.51 -6.44 -3.58
CA GLU A 57 -1.12 -5.14 -3.80
C GLU A 57 -2.43 -5.26 -4.55
N VAL A 58 -3.39 -4.43 -4.18
CA VAL A 58 -4.68 -4.33 -4.86
C VAL A 58 -5.09 -2.87 -4.94
N SER A 59 -5.38 -2.41 -6.14
CA SER A 59 -5.89 -1.06 -6.39
C SER A 59 -7.42 -1.00 -6.26
N ASP A 60 -7.96 0.18 -6.40
CA ASP A 60 -9.41 0.43 -6.36
C ASP A 60 -10.20 -0.44 -7.36
N GLY A 61 -9.61 -0.76 -8.53
CA GLY A 61 -10.23 -1.62 -9.53
C GLY A 61 -10.43 -3.05 -9.06
N GLU A 62 -9.40 -3.66 -8.51
CA GLU A 62 -9.43 -5.03 -7.96
C GLU A 62 -10.33 -5.10 -6.71
N VAL A 63 -10.27 -4.07 -5.85
CA VAL A 63 -11.14 -3.98 -4.66
C VAL A 63 -12.61 -3.94 -5.06
N LYS A 64 -12.98 -3.17 -6.10
CA LYS A 64 -14.35 -3.13 -6.63
C LYS A 64 -14.79 -4.45 -7.25
N ALA A 65 -13.87 -5.14 -7.93
CA ALA A 65 -14.18 -6.40 -8.62
C ALA A 65 -14.29 -7.59 -7.65
N LEU A 66 -13.39 -7.68 -6.67
CA LEU A 66 -13.23 -8.85 -5.80
C LEU A 66 -13.79 -8.64 -4.39
N GLY A 67 -13.75 -7.41 -3.88
CA GLY A 67 -14.14 -7.05 -2.51
C GLY A 67 -12.99 -7.19 -1.50
N LEU A 68 -12.86 -6.19 -0.61
CA LEU A 68 -11.80 -6.12 0.41
C LEU A 68 -11.69 -7.40 1.25
N GLU A 69 -12.83 -7.87 1.77
CA GLU A 69 -12.93 -9.04 2.64
C GLU A 69 -12.51 -10.33 1.92
N ASN A 70 -12.96 -10.51 0.66
CA ASN A 70 -12.62 -11.68 -0.15
C ASN A 70 -11.11 -11.72 -0.47
N ILE A 71 -10.53 -10.56 -0.79
CA ILE A 71 -9.09 -10.44 -1.04
C ILE A 71 -8.30 -10.80 0.24
N ARG A 72 -8.72 -10.27 1.39
CA ARG A 72 -8.11 -10.59 2.69
C ARG A 72 -8.14 -12.09 2.97
N ASP A 73 -9.29 -12.73 2.82
CA ASP A 73 -9.44 -14.17 3.03
C ASP A 73 -8.57 -14.98 2.07
N MET A 74 -8.50 -14.61 0.80
CA MET A 74 -7.62 -15.28 -0.18
C MET A 74 -6.15 -15.18 0.20
N VAL A 75 -5.68 -13.98 0.56
CA VAL A 75 -4.28 -13.76 0.93
C VAL A 75 -3.93 -14.53 2.19
N ASP A 76 -4.79 -14.53 3.21
CA ASP A 76 -4.58 -15.28 4.44
C ASP A 76 -4.50 -16.79 4.19
N ASN A 77 -5.43 -17.33 3.39
CA ASN A 77 -5.44 -18.74 3.04
C ASN A 77 -4.16 -19.17 2.33
N TYR A 78 -3.69 -18.41 1.35
CA TYR A 78 -2.46 -18.74 0.63
C TYR A 78 -1.19 -18.48 1.45
N ARG A 79 -1.19 -17.45 2.31
CA ARG A 79 -0.11 -17.24 3.28
C ARG A 79 0.10 -18.45 4.16
N ASP A 80 -1.00 -19.02 4.68
CA ASP A 80 -0.96 -20.19 5.55
C ASP A 80 -0.60 -21.47 4.75
N GLU A 81 -1.18 -21.67 3.56
CA GLU A 81 -0.92 -22.83 2.71
C GLU A 81 0.55 -22.92 2.30
N TYR A 82 1.14 -21.79 1.87
CA TYR A 82 2.53 -21.75 1.40
C TYR A 82 3.55 -21.52 2.52
N GLY A 83 3.11 -21.15 3.71
CA GLY A 83 3.97 -20.90 4.87
C GLY A 83 4.96 -19.74 4.67
N ILE A 84 4.54 -18.66 4.02
CA ILE A 84 5.38 -17.50 3.66
C ILE A 84 4.97 -16.24 4.39
N GLU A 85 5.90 -15.30 4.54
CA GLU A 85 5.58 -13.94 4.97
C GLU A 85 4.94 -13.19 3.79
N MET A 86 3.62 -13.03 3.84
CA MET A 86 2.83 -12.34 2.83
C MET A 86 1.91 -11.34 3.52
N TYR A 87 1.95 -10.09 3.09
CA TYR A 87 1.16 -8.99 3.64
C TYR A 87 0.42 -8.29 2.53
N LEU A 88 -0.69 -7.64 2.87
CA LEU A 88 -1.61 -7.02 1.92
C LEU A 88 -1.52 -5.51 1.99
N ASN A 89 -1.42 -4.87 0.83
CA ASN A 89 -1.43 -3.42 0.64
C ASN A 89 -2.65 -2.99 -0.17
N LEU A 90 -3.37 -1.98 0.32
CA LEU A 90 -4.29 -1.21 -0.50
C LEU A 90 -3.48 -0.19 -1.28
N ASP A 91 -3.39 -0.36 -2.60
CA ASP A 91 -2.50 0.38 -3.49
C ASP A 91 -3.22 1.60 -4.11
N HIS A 92 -2.61 2.78 -4.00
CA HIS A 92 -3.10 4.05 -4.55
C HIS A 92 -4.60 4.33 -4.32
N SER A 93 -5.06 4.22 -3.08
CA SER A 93 -6.46 4.52 -2.75
C SER A 93 -6.73 6.03 -2.78
N PRO A 94 -7.69 6.50 -3.58
CA PRO A 94 -8.04 7.92 -3.64
C PRO A 94 -8.98 8.36 -2.51
N SER A 95 -9.37 7.46 -1.61
CA SER A 95 -10.45 7.65 -0.64
C SER A 95 -10.02 7.33 0.79
N VAL A 96 -10.14 8.30 1.69
CA VAL A 96 -9.93 8.12 3.14
C VAL A 96 -10.85 7.03 3.70
N GLU A 97 -12.10 6.97 3.24
CA GLU A 97 -13.08 5.99 3.72
C GLU A 97 -12.71 4.56 3.29
N ASP A 98 -12.20 4.38 2.06
CA ASP A 98 -11.75 3.06 1.60
C ASP A 98 -10.47 2.62 2.32
N CYS A 99 -9.56 3.56 2.62
CA CYS A 99 -8.42 3.29 3.49
C CYS A 99 -8.85 2.80 4.88
N LYS A 100 -9.82 3.47 5.52
CA LYS A 100 -10.36 3.06 6.82
C LYS A 100 -11.00 1.67 6.76
N ARG A 101 -11.78 1.40 5.72
CA ARG A 101 -12.38 0.06 5.51
C ARG A 101 -11.31 -1.02 5.37
N ALA A 102 -10.26 -0.76 4.59
CA ALA A 102 -9.15 -1.71 4.44
C ALA A 102 -8.41 -1.95 5.77
N ILE A 103 -8.20 -0.89 6.58
CA ILE A 103 -7.66 -1.01 7.94
C ILE A 103 -8.53 -1.90 8.82
N ASP A 104 -9.85 -1.72 8.77
CA ASP A 104 -10.81 -2.51 9.54
C ASP A 104 -10.83 -3.98 9.11
N GLU A 105 -10.63 -4.25 7.81
CA GLU A 105 -10.50 -5.60 7.25
C GLU A 105 -9.11 -6.23 7.50
N GLY A 106 -8.18 -5.48 8.10
CA GLY A 106 -6.88 -6.00 8.52
C GLY A 106 -5.79 -5.97 7.45
N TYR A 107 -5.89 -5.07 6.48
CA TYR A 107 -4.78 -4.77 5.59
C TYR A 107 -3.60 -4.21 6.38
N GLU A 108 -2.41 -4.76 6.17
CA GLU A 108 -1.23 -4.37 6.92
C GLU A 108 -0.57 -3.09 6.38
N PHE A 109 -0.77 -2.78 5.09
CA PHE A 109 -0.27 -1.58 4.42
C PHE A 109 -1.42 -0.85 3.73
N ILE A 110 -1.37 0.47 3.76
CA ILE A 110 -2.38 1.35 3.20
C ILE A 110 -1.68 2.49 2.47
N HIS A 111 -1.80 2.55 1.15
CA HIS A 111 -1.34 3.67 0.35
C HIS A 111 -2.51 4.61 0.07
N ILE A 112 -2.56 5.74 0.78
CA ILE A 112 -3.50 6.83 0.51
C ILE A 112 -2.92 7.75 -0.55
N ASP A 113 -3.62 7.90 -1.68
CA ASP A 113 -3.21 8.75 -2.80
C ASP A 113 -4.35 9.64 -3.27
N ILE A 114 -4.47 10.79 -2.63
CA ILE A 114 -5.50 11.79 -2.95
C ILE A 114 -5.29 12.37 -4.36
N SER A 115 -4.06 12.37 -4.85
CA SER A 115 -3.73 12.90 -6.17
C SER A 115 -4.35 12.09 -7.31
N GLN A 116 -4.66 10.81 -7.11
CA GLN A 116 -5.38 9.98 -8.08
C GLN A 116 -6.83 10.43 -8.32
N ALA A 117 -7.50 10.95 -7.28
CA ALA A 117 -8.85 11.49 -7.42
C ALA A 117 -8.86 12.94 -7.92
N ASN A 118 -7.83 13.71 -7.56
CA ASN A 118 -7.71 15.12 -7.87
C ASN A 118 -6.25 15.49 -8.13
N HIS A 119 -5.83 15.49 -9.40
CA HIS A 119 -4.47 15.84 -9.81
C HIS A 119 -4.05 17.28 -9.42
N GLU A 120 -5.02 18.15 -9.13
CA GLU A 120 -4.81 19.54 -8.71
C GLU A 120 -4.93 19.71 -7.18
N ALA A 121 -4.98 18.60 -6.42
CA ALA A 121 -5.04 18.66 -4.96
C ALA A 121 -3.83 19.41 -4.41
N SER A 122 -4.07 20.33 -3.48
CA SER A 122 -2.96 21.03 -2.83
C SER A 122 -2.22 20.12 -1.87
N GLU A 123 -0.95 20.42 -1.64
CA GLU A 123 -0.15 19.68 -0.66
C GLU A 123 -0.78 19.70 0.74
N GLU A 124 -1.39 20.82 1.14
CA GLU A 124 -2.11 20.96 2.41
C GLU A 124 -3.31 20.01 2.49
N GLU A 125 -4.05 19.83 1.40
CA GLU A 125 -5.18 18.90 1.33
C GLU A 125 -4.69 17.45 1.43
N ILE A 126 -3.63 17.10 0.69
CA ILE A 126 -3.02 15.78 0.73
C ILE A 126 -2.53 15.47 2.15
N ILE A 127 -1.77 16.38 2.77
CA ILE A 127 -1.29 16.24 4.15
C ILE A 127 -2.46 16.03 5.12
N ALA A 128 -3.52 16.83 5.03
CA ALA A 128 -4.65 16.75 5.95
C ALA A 128 -5.35 15.38 5.87
N LYS A 129 -5.61 14.89 4.66
CA LYS A 129 -6.27 13.58 4.44
C LYS A 129 -5.35 12.42 4.78
N THR A 130 -4.07 12.50 4.46
CA THR A 130 -3.07 11.50 4.86
C THR A 130 -2.99 11.38 6.38
N ARG A 131 -2.94 12.50 7.10
CA ARG A 131 -2.95 12.48 8.57
C ARG A 131 -4.19 11.82 9.15
N GLU A 132 -5.35 12.01 8.53
CA GLU A 132 -6.59 11.36 8.98
C GLU A 132 -6.46 9.84 8.91
N VAL A 133 -5.89 9.31 7.83
CA VAL A 133 -5.64 7.86 7.68
C VAL A 133 -4.58 7.40 8.69
N VAL A 134 -3.49 8.14 8.86
CA VAL A 134 -2.43 7.82 9.84
C VAL A 134 -2.99 7.73 11.25
N GLU A 135 -3.82 8.71 11.65
CA GLU A 135 -4.44 8.68 12.99
C GLU A 135 -5.37 7.48 13.16
N TYR A 136 -6.14 7.14 12.12
CA TYR A 136 -7.02 5.96 12.15
C TYR A 136 -6.23 4.66 12.24
N ALA A 137 -5.15 4.54 11.47
CA ALA A 137 -4.28 3.35 11.43
C ALA A 137 -3.62 3.04 12.78
N LYS A 138 -3.48 4.01 13.70
CA LYS A 138 -2.94 3.78 15.05
C LYS A 138 -3.73 2.74 15.83
N PHE A 139 -5.00 2.57 15.54
CA PHE A 139 -5.85 1.60 16.22
C PHE A 139 -5.43 0.15 15.95
N THR A 140 -5.01 -0.16 14.73
CA THR A 140 -4.54 -1.48 14.30
C THR A 140 -3.02 -1.60 14.29
N GLY A 141 -2.32 -0.50 14.03
CA GLY A 141 -0.89 -0.44 13.78
C GLY A 141 -0.52 -0.69 12.31
N ALA A 142 -1.50 -0.59 11.39
CA ALA A 142 -1.24 -0.63 9.95
C ALA A 142 -0.23 0.46 9.55
N LEU A 143 0.60 0.12 8.55
CA LEU A 143 1.59 1.04 8.00
C LEU A 143 0.93 1.88 6.91
N VAL A 144 1.20 3.17 6.94
CA VAL A 144 0.62 4.11 5.97
C VAL A 144 1.70 4.64 5.03
N GLU A 145 1.40 4.58 3.75
CA GLU A 145 2.16 5.11 2.63
C GLU A 145 1.40 6.26 1.99
N SER A 146 2.11 7.28 1.49
CA SER A 146 1.51 8.35 0.71
C SER A 146 2.56 9.09 -0.10
N GLU A 147 2.09 9.89 -1.07
CA GLU A 147 2.93 10.75 -1.89
C GLU A 147 2.46 12.21 -1.85
N PRO A 148 3.39 13.19 -1.95
CA PRO A 148 3.07 14.60 -1.70
C PRO A 148 2.29 15.28 -2.83
N HIS A 149 2.29 14.71 -4.04
CA HIS A 149 1.63 15.27 -5.22
C HIS A 149 1.58 14.26 -6.36
N TYR A 150 0.79 14.57 -7.38
CA TYR A 150 0.70 13.74 -8.59
C TYR A 150 1.98 13.80 -9.41
N PHE A 151 2.59 12.65 -9.68
CA PHE A 151 3.83 12.54 -10.45
C PHE A 151 3.62 12.31 -11.96
N GLY A 152 2.39 12.22 -12.40
CA GLY A 152 2.03 11.85 -13.76
C GLY A 152 2.06 10.34 -14.00
N GLY A 153 1.34 9.93 -15.01
CA GLY A 153 1.18 8.51 -15.32
C GLY A 153 -0.04 7.88 -14.64
N SER A 154 -0.42 6.74 -15.14
CA SER A 154 -1.48 5.89 -14.58
C SER A 154 -1.38 4.53 -15.25
N SER A 155 -2.17 3.55 -14.82
CA SER A 155 -2.29 2.25 -15.49
C SER A 155 -3.05 2.31 -16.84
N ASN A 156 -3.46 3.50 -17.28
CA ASN A 156 -4.10 3.71 -18.57
C ASN A 156 -3.09 3.80 -19.71
N LEU A 157 -3.55 3.50 -20.94
CA LEU A 157 -2.73 3.67 -22.12
C LEU A 157 -2.56 5.18 -22.42
N HIS A 158 -1.32 5.65 -22.40
CA HIS A 158 -0.98 7.03 -22.74
C HIS A 158 -0.53 7.12 -24.21
N GLU A 159 -1.26 7.86 -25.03
CA GLU A 159 -0.92 8.13 -26.43
C GLU A 159 -0.11 9.43 -26.59
N GLU A 160 -0.01 10.25 -25.54
CA GLU A 160 0.68 11.52 -25.56
C GLU A 160 2.20 11.36 -25.41
N GLN A 161 2.95 12.21 -26.09
CA GLN A 161 4.40 12.23 -25.95
C GLN A 161 4.80 12.82 -24.60
N ILE A 162 5.48 12.02 -23.78
CA ILE A 162 5.93 12.43 -22.45
C ILE A 162 6.99 13.54 -22.57
N ASN A 163 6.72 14.69 -21.94
CA ASN A 163 7.70 15.76 -21.78
C ASN A 163 8.48 15.56 -20.49
N TYR A 164 9.61 14.87 -20.57
CA TYR A 164 10.46 14.58 -19.40
C TYR A 164 11.00 15.81 -18.69
N ASP A 165 11.18 16.95 -19.39
CA ASP A 165 11.68 18.18 -18.76
C ASP A 165 10.62 18.86 -17.87
N GLU A 166 9.34 18.69 -18.20
CA GLU A 166 8.24 19.11 -17.32
C GLU A 166 8.07 18.17 -16.13
N ILE A 167 8.08 16.85 -16.37
CA ILE A 167 7.93 15.84 -15.30
C ILE A 167 9.06 15.96 -14.28
N LYS A 168 10.30 16.19 -14.69
CA LYS A 168 11.42 16.38 -13.75
C LYS A 168 11.20 17.50 -12.75
N LYS A 169 10.39 18.51 -13.08
CA LYS A 169 10.08 19.62 -12.16
C LYS A 169 9.16 19.19 -11.02
N THR A 170 8.45 18.07 -11.19
CA THR A 170 7.52 17.53 -10.18
C THR A 170 8.18 16.48 -9.29
N PHE A 171 9.45 16.11 -9.52
CA PHE A 171 10.13 15.12 -8.67
C PHE A 171 10.33 15.64 -7.26
N SER A 172 10.07 14.78 -6.29
CA SER A 172 10.30 15.08 -4.87
C SER A 172 11.78 15.40 -4.62
N THR A 173 12.01 16.43 -3.80
CA THR A 173 13.36 16.70 -3.25
C THR A 173 13.53 16.00 -1.91
N PRO A 174 14.75 15.71 -1.47
CA PRO A 174 15.00 15.14 -0.14
C PRO A 174 14.39 15.97 1.00
N GLU A 175 14.47 17.29 0.88
CA GLU A 175 13.92 18.25 1.85
C GLU A 175 12.38 18.21 1.84
N GLY A 176 11.75 18.19 0.65
CA GLY A 176 10.30 18.08 0.50
C GLY A 176 9.77 16.76 1.03
N ALA A 177 10.40 15.64 0.68
CA ALA A 177 10.03 14.33 1.20
C ALA A 177 10.12 14.27 2.73
N LYS A 178 11.20 14.81 3.31
CA LYS A 178 11.35 14.89 4.76
C LYS A 178 10.25 15.74 5.40
N ALA A 179 9.97 16.91 4.85
CA ALA A 179 8.91 17.79 5.37
C ALA A 179 7.54 17.11 5.31
N PHE A 180 7.24 16.38 4.23
CA PHE A 180 6.00 15.65 4.07
C PHE A 180 5.85 14.53 5.11
N VAL A 181 6.89 13.72 5.33
CA VAL A 181 6.91 12.68 6.36
C VAL A 181 6.71 13.28 7.76
N GLU A 182 7.40 14.40 8.07
CA GLU A 182 7.24 15.07 9.36
C GLU A 182 5.83 15.67 9.54
N ALA A 183 5.23 16.17 8.47
CA ALA A 183 3.88 16.73 8.50
C ALA A 183 2.78 15.68 8.61
N THR A 184 2.95 14.51 7.98
CA THR A 184 1.91 13.47 7.89
C THR A 184 2.07 12.38 8.93
N GLY A 185 3.30 12.02 9.27
CA GLY A 185 3.63 10.89 10.15
C GLY A 185 3.49 9.52 9.49
N ILE A 186 3.57 9.46 8.15
CA ILE A 186 3.55 8.19 7.39
C ILE A 186 4.77 7.32 7.70
N ASP A 187 4.65 6.04 7.39
CA ASP A 187 5.70 5.03 7.58
C ASP A 187 6.63 4.91 6.35
N THR A 188 6.08 5.11 5.13
CA THR A 188 6.80 5.04 3.84
C THR A 188 6.30 6.08 2.86
#